data_8cfeb91d8e8578e4f7010e25bebf575d
#
_entry.id   8cfeb91d8e8578e4f7010e25bebf575d
#
_cell.length_a   1.000
_cell.length_b   1.000
_cell.length_c   1.000
_cell.angle_alpha   90.00
_cell.angle_beta   90.00
_cell.angle_gamma   90.00
#
_symmetry.space_group_name_H-M   'P 1'
#
loop_
_entity.id
_entity.type
_entity.pdbx_description
1 polymer ?
#
loop_
_entity_poly.entity_id
_entity_poly.type
_entity_poly.pdbx_seq_one_letter_code
_entity_poly.pdbx_strand_id
1 'polypeptide(L)'
;MKRVRLIALDMDGTLLLSDHQTVPQRNIDAIRRADAAGIHVCICTGRMIEDASDFVKRLNLPCMLIACNGTRISDAPLPEGRILYRRSLEPEDAKRAIDLLMPYHIMMNGFEDGRVTTIAFAPGQHYHVAKRALVDVCYGEEAMYAAAERGIMKLYRAEDGCDGAADN
;
A
#
# COMPACT_ATOMS: atom_id res chain seq x y z
N MET A 1 28.33 -6.29 21.97
CA MET A 1 26.96 -5.79 21.62
C MET A 1 26.65 -6.18 20.18
N LYS A 2 25.43 -6.72 19.90
CA LYS A 2 25.00 -6.98 18.51
C LYS A 2 24.80 -5.64 17.81
N ARG A 3 25.43 -5.44 16.64
CA ARG A 3 25.31 -4.21 15.85
C ARG A 3 23.96 -4.22 15.10
N VAL A 4 23.19 -3.15 15.19
CA VAL A 4 22.00 -2.95 14.37
C VAL A 4 22.43 -2.86 12.91
N ARG A 5 21.76 -3.59 12.03
CA ARG A 5 22.06 -3.64 10.59
C ARG A 5 20.88 -3.21 9.72
N LEU A 6 19.68 -3.22 10.27
CA LEU A 6 18.44 -2.84 9.59
C LEU A 6 17.51 -2.14 10.58
N ILE A 7 16.83 -1.11 10.11
CA ILE A 7 15.75 -0.41 10.80
C ILE A 7 14.50 -0.54 9.93
N ALA A 8 13.44 -1.10 10.49
CA ALA A 8 12.13 -1.17 9.84
C ALA A 8 11.22 -0.10 10.47
N LEU A 9 10.65 0.75 9.63
CA LEU A 9 9.83 1.89 10.03
C LEU A 9 8.44 1.74 9.44
N ASP A 10 7.41 1.80 10.29
CA ASP A 10 6.06 1.99 9.82
C ASP A 10 5.87 3.43 9.34
N MET A 11 4.93 3.62 8.41
CA MET A 11 4.73 4.87 7.70
C MET A 11 3.67 5.73 8.39
N ASP A 12 2.44 5.26 8.42
CA ASP A 12 1.29 6.03 8.90
C ASP A 12 1.20 6.00 10.43
N GLY A 13 1.19 7.16 11.08
CA GLY A 13 1.20 7.27 12.54
C GLY A 13 2.57 7.04 13.21
N THR A 14 3.63 6.74 12.45
CA THR A 14 5.00 6.53 12.97
C THR A 14 6.00 7.46 12.29
N LEU A 15 6.23 7.30 11.00
CA LEU A 15 7.15 8.14 10.23
C LEU A 15 6.50 9.47 9.84
N LEU A 16 5.22 9.41 9.47
CA LEU A 16 4.41 10.55 9.05
C LEU A 16 3.80 11.29 10.24
N LEU A 17 3.55 12.59 10.04
CA LEU A 17 2.66 13.36 10.91
C LEU A 17 1.20 12.91 10.73
N SER A 18 0.30 13.49 11.53
CA SER A 18 -1.13 13.19 11.49
C SER A 18 -1.83 13.60 10.19
N ASP A 19 -1.18 14.38 9.34
CA ASP A 19 -1.65 14.72 7.99
C ASP A 19 -1.45 13.59 6.98
N HIS A 20 -0.85 12.47 7.37
CA HIS A 20 -0.52 11.31 6.54
C HIS A 20 0.31 11.63 5.28
N GLN A 21 0.97 12.77 5.24
CA GLN A 21 1.73 13.28 4.09
C GLN A 21 3.12 13.78 4.44
N THR A 22 3.27 14.40 5.61
CA THR A 22 4.51 15.09 5.99
C THR A 22 5.42 14.20 6.83
N VAL A 23 6.68 14.07 6.40
CA VAL A 23 7.77 13.52 7.23
C VAL A 23 8.52 14.68 7.86
N PRO A 24 8.64 14.74 9.19
CA PRO A 24 9.47 15.74 9.85
C PRO A 24 10.91 15.70 9.36
N GLN A 25 11.53 16.85 9.14
CA GLN A 25 12.90 16.94 8.65
C GLN A 25 13.89 16.15 9.51
N ARG A 26 13.71 16.15 10.82
CA ARG A 26 14.51 15.35 11.76
C ARG A 26 14.50 13.84 11.46
N ASN A 27 13.35 13.31 10.98
CA ASN A 27 13.21 11.90 10.63
C ASN A 27 13.94 11.61 9.32
N ILE A 28 13.82 12.50 8.33
CA ILE A 28 14.57 12.43 7.05
C ILE A 28 16.07 12.39 7.33
N ASP A 29 16.56 13.30 8.17
CA ASP A 29 17.98 13.38 8.52
C ASP A 29 18.45 12.14 9.29
N ALA A 30 17.60 11.57 10.15
CA ALA A 30 17.91 10.34 10.88
C ALA A 30 18.03 9.14 9.92
N ILE A 31 17.13 9.01 8.95
CA ILE A 31 17.18 7.96 7.92
C ILE A 31 18.47 8.08 7.10
N ARG A 32 18.81 9.29 6.64
CA ARG A 32 20.04 9.53 5.88
C ARG A 32 21.31 9.23 6.69
N ARG A 33 21.32 9.56 7.99
CA ARG A 33 22.44 9.20 8.87
C ARG A 33 22.56 7.70 9.10
N ALA A 34 21.43 6.98 9.20
CA ALA A 34 21.42 5.52 9.33
C ALA A 34 22.02 4.86 8.08
N ASP A 35 21.58 5.29 6.91
CA ASP A 35 22.10 4.82 5.62
C ASP A 35 23.61 5.09 5.48
N ALA A 36 24.06 6.32 5.77
CA ALA A 36 25.46 6.70 5.74
C ALA A 36 26.33 5.88 6.73
N ALA A 37 25.73 5.36 7.81
CA ALA A 37 26.36 4.45 8.77
C ALA A 37 26.33 2.98 8.33
N GLY A 38 25.83 2.67 7.13
CA GLY A 38 25.68 1.32 6.59
C GLY A 38 24.57 0.51 7.26
N ILE A 39 23.55 1.18 7.80
CA ILE A 39 22.35 0.57 8.36
C ILE A 39 21.25 0.66 7.29
N HIS A 40 20.76 -0.47 6.83
CA HIS A 40 19.64 -0.50 5.88
C HIS A 40 18.38 0.06 6.54
N VAL A 41 17.64 0.88 5.79
CA VAL A 41 16.33 1.36 6.23
C VAL A 41 15.26 0.75 5.34
N CYS A 42 14.19 0.25 5.97
CA CYS A 42 13.05 -0.35 5.30
C CYS A 42 11.78 0.37 5.76
N ILE A 43 10.98 0.84 4.82
CA ILE A 43 9.63 1.36 5.09
C ILE A 43 8.66 0.20 5.00
N CYS A 44 7.88 -0.01 6.08
CA CYS A 44 6.87 -1.05 6.19
C CYS A 44 5.49 -0.41 6.21
N THR A 45 4.63 -0.72 5.26
CA THR A 45 3.33 -0.03 5.13
C THR A 45 2.23 -0.93 4.58
N GLY A 46 0.98 -0.63 4.95
CA GLY A 46 -0.19 -1.20 4.30
C GLY A 46 -0.52 -0.59 2.94
N ARG A 47 0.12 0.52 2.56
CA ARG A 47 -0.07 1.18 1.26
C ARG A 47 0.39 0.29 0.11
N MET A 48 -0.13 0.55 -1.09
CA MET A 48 0.37 -0.09 -2.31
C MET A 48 1.84 0.27 -2.53
N ILE A 49 2.57 -0.62 -3.20
CA ILE A 49 4.00 -0.40 -3.44
C ILE A 49 4.24 0.80 -4.36
N GLU A 50 3.32 1.07 -5.28
CA GLU A 50 3.35 2.22 -6.18
C GLU A 50 3.26 3.53 -5.40
N ASP A 51 2.29 3.64 -4.47
CA ASP A 51 2.12 4.82 -3.62
C ASP A 51 3.32 5.01 -2.67
N ALA A 52 3.75 3.94 -2.01
CA ALA A 52 4.92 3.98 -1.14
C ALA A 52 6.20 4.36 -1.90
N SER A 53 6.36 3.86 -3.13
CA SER A 53 7.50 4.20 -4.00
C SER A 53 7.51 5.67 -4.37
N ASP A 54 6.38 6.21 -4.84
CA ASP A 54 6.25 7.64 -5.18
C ASP A 54 6.57 8.52 -3.97
N PHE A 55 6.04 8.12 -2.81
CA PHE A 55 6.29 8.85 -1.56
C PHE A 55 7.78 8.89 -1.20
N VAL A 56 8.45 7.74 -1.17
CA VAL A 56 9.87 7.63 -0.81
C VAL A 56 10.76 8.34 -1.83
N LYS A 57 10.43 8.27 -3.13
CA LYS A 57 11.16 8.99 -4.20
C LYS A 57 11.07 10.49 -4.06
N ARG A 58 9.89 11.04 -3.77
CA ARG A 58 9.72 12.50 -3.55
C ARG A 58 10.60 13.03 -2.42
N LEU A 59 10.87 12.22 -1.39
CA LEU A 59 11.73 12.57 -0.27
C LEU A 59 13.20 12.23 -0.51
N ASN A 60 13.51 11.56 -1.61
CA ASN A 60 14.85 11.05 -1.94
C ASN A 60 15.46 10.27 -0.76
N LEU A 61 14.72 9.27 -0.26
CA LEU A 61 15.16 8.42 0.85
C LEU A 61 15.73 7.10 0.33
N PRO A 62 16.89 6.67 0.84
CA PRO A 62 17.53 5.41 0.47
C PRO A 62 16.89 4.24 1.24
N CYS A 63 15.65 3.90 0.92
CA CYS A 63 14.87 2.91 1.65
C CYS A 63 14.45 1.73 0.77
N MET A 64 14.51 0.53 1.35
CA MET A 64 13.77 -0.64 0.88
C MET A 64 12.28 -0.47 1.23
N LEU A 65 11.41 -1.22 0.55
CA LEU A 65 9.97 -1.19 0.81
C LEU A 65 9.44 -2.57 1.14
N ILE A 66 8.65 -2.66 2.21
CA ILE A 66 7.72 -3.75 2.51
C ILE A 66 6.32 -3.14 2.46
N ALA A 67 5.62 -3.37 1.35
CA ALA A 67 4.33 -2.75 1.05
C ALA A 67 3.19 -3.77 1.04
N CYS A 68 1.95 -3.30 0.92
CA CYS A 68 0.73 -4.13 0.92
C CYS A 68 0.71 -5.13 2.08
N ASN A 69 1.01 -4.69 3.31
CA ASN A 69 1.07 -5.54 4.50
C ASN A 69 2.05 -6.73 4.39
N GLY A 70 3.15 -6.56 3.64
CA GLY A 70 4.20 -7.57 3.48
C GLY A 70 4.04 -8.48 2.26
N THR A 71 3.00 -8.30 1.45
CA THR A 71 2.81 -9.09 0.22
C THR A 71 3.71 -8.63 -0.94
N ARG A 72 4.37 -7.47 -0.77
CA ARG A 72 5.31 -6.88 -1.71
C ARG A 72 6.56 -6.41 -1.00
N ILE A 73 7.73 -6.84 -1.47
CA ILE A 73 9.03 -6.35 -0.98
C ILE A 73 9.88 -5.95 -2.19
N SER A 74 10.47 -4.76 -2.12
CA SER A 74 11.45 -4.27 -3.10
C SER A 74 12.71 -3.75 -2.43
N ASP A 75 13.84 -3.86 -3.12
CA ASP A 75 15.15 -3.37 -2.63
C ASP A 75 15.31 -1.85 -2.75
N ALA A 76 14.44 -1.21 -3.53
CA ALA A 76 14.36 0.24 -3.69
C ALA A 76 12.95 0.62 -4.17
N PRO A 77 12.59 1.93 -4.21
CA PRO A 77 11.34 2.39 -4.83
C PRO A 77 11.23 2.00 -6.30
N LEU A 78 10.01 1.69 -6.75
CA LEU A 78 9.74 1.39 -8.15
C LEU A 78 9.77 2.68 -9.02
N PRO A 79 10.10 2.61 -10.32
CA PRO A 79 10.42 1.40 -11.09
C PRO A 79 11.89 0.95 -11.00
N GLU A 80 12.77 1.70 -10.33
CA GLU A 80 14.20 1.41 -10.27
C GLU A 80 14.50 0.18 -9.40
N GLY A 81 13.68 -0.05 -8.36
CA GLY A 81 13.81 -1.18 -7.45
C GLY A 81 13.37 -2.50 -8.08
N ARG A 82 14.02 -3.60 -7.61
CA ARG A 82 13.62 -4.97 -7.96
C ARG A 82 12.63 -5.49 -6.94
N ILE A 83 11.60 -6.18 -7.41
CA ILE A 83 10.71 -6.94 -6.54
C ILE A 83 11.46 -8.18 -6.03
N LEU A 84 11.70 -8.23 -4.72
CA LEU A 84 12.37 -9.34 -4.03
C LEU A 84 11.38 -10.41 -3.59
N TYR A 85 10.14 -10.01 -3.28
CA TYR A 85 9.09 -10.89 -2.83
C TYR A 85 7.73 -10.41 -3.33
N ARG A 86 6.91 -11.37 -3.77
CA ARG A 86 5.54 -11.17 -4.21
C ARG A 86 4.69 -12.34 -3.73
N ARG A 87 3.52 -12.04 -3.15
CA ARG A 87 2.50 -13.02 -2.87
C ARG A 87 1.11 -12.44 -3.12
N SER A 88 0.22 -13.28 -3.61
CA SER A 88 -1.21 -13.01 -3.74
C SER A 88 -1.98 -14.09 -2.98
N LEU A 89 -3.25 -13.85 -2.73
CA LEU A 89 -4.19 -14.88 -2.30
C LEU A 89 -4.33 -15.91 -3.42
N GLU A 90 -4.56 -17.17 -3.05
CA GLU A 90 -4.97 -18.16 -4.02
C GLU A 90 -6.35 -17.76 -4.57
N PRO A 91 -6.63 -17.95 -5.88
CA PRO A 91 -7.87 -17.50 -6.50
C PRO A 91 -9.13 -17.98 -5.76
N GLU A 92 -9.14 -19.23 -5.32
CA GLU A 92 -10.28 -19.81 -4.61
C GLU A 92 -10.50 -19.17 -3.22
N ASP A 93 -9.41 -18.84 -2.51
CA ASP A 93 -9.50 -18.16 -1.21
C ASP A 93 -9.97 -16.71 -1.40
N ALA A 94 -9.51 -16.02 -2.44
CA ALA A 94 -9.94 -14.67 -2.77
C ALA A 94 -11.44 -14.64 -3.11
N LYS A 95 -11.93 -15.54 -3.97
CA LYS A 95 -13.34 -15.68 -4.33
C LYS A 95 -14.19 -15.98 -3.11
N ARG A 96 -13.77 -16.94 -2.29
CA ARG A 96 -14.47 -17.30 -1.05
C ARG A 96 -14.60 -16.12 -0.11
N ALA A 97 -13.55 -15.30 0.02
CA ALA A 97 -13.60 -14.08 0.83
C ALA A 97 -14.59 -13.06 0.26
N ILE A 98 -14.62 -12.89 -1.07
CA ILE A 98 -15.58 -12.03 -1.76
C ILE A 98 -17.00 -12.52 -1.49
N ASP A 99 -17.29 -13.81 -1.72
CA ASP A 99 -18.62 -14.41 -1.51
C ASP A 99 -19.13 -14.23 -0.09
N LEU A 100 -18.24 -14.36 0.90
CA LEU A 100 -18.57 -14.16 2.32
C LEU A 100 -18.92 -12.71 2.64
N LEU A 101 -18.35 -11.74 1.92
CA LEU A 101 -18.55 -10.31 2.18
C LEU A 101 -19.71 -9.71 1.37
N MET A 102 -20.03 -10.27 0.20
CA MET A 102 -21.09 -9.77 -0.70
C MET A 102 -22.44 -9.54 -0.02
N PRO A 103 -22.97 -10.45 0.84
CA PRO A 103 -24.27 -10.28 1.48
C PRO A 103 -24.36 -9.06 2.43
N TYR A 104 -23.23 -8.54 2.86
CA TYR A 104 -23.19 -7.39 3.79
C TYR A 104 -23.27 -6.04 3.08
N HIS A 105 -23.21 -6.01 1.74
CA HIS A 105 -23.29 -4.80 0.91
C HIS A 105 -22.29 -3.69 1.34
N ILE A 106 -21.11 -4.09 1.74
CA ILE A 106 -20.01 -3.20 2.11
C ILE A 106 -19.05 -3.00 0.96
N MET A 107 -18.57 -1.77 0.79
CA MET A 107 -17.57 -1.49 -0.24
C MET A 107 -16.30 -2.32 -0.01
N MET A 108 -15.84 -2.99 -1.06
CA MET A 108 -14.63 -3.81 -1.05
C MET A 108 -13.64 -3.34 -2.09
N ASN A 109 -12.36 -3.36 -1.72
CA ASN A 109 -11.25 -3.05 -2.62
C ASN A 109 -10.30 -4.25 -2.70
N GLY A 110 -10.07 -4.75 -3.89
CA GLY A 110 -9.06 -5.76 -4.20
C GLY A 110 -7.82 -5.10 -4.80
N PHE A 111 -6.67 -5.33 -4.21
CA PHE A 111 -5.39 -4.74 -4.63
C PHE A 111 -4.56 -5.75 -5.42
N GLU A 112 -4.16 -5.35 -6.62
CA GLU A 112 -3.30 -6.10 -7.53
C GLU A 112 -2.04 -5.26 -7.84
N ASP A 113 -1.16 -5.74 -8.70
CA ASP A 113 -0.05 -4.94 -9.22
C ASP A 113 -0.56 -3.80 -10.09
N GLY A 114 -0.32 -2.58 -9.68
CA GLY A 114 -0.69 -1.38 -10.43
C GLY A 114 -2.20 -1.22 -10.63
N ARG A 115 -3.05 -1.97 -9.89
CA ARG A 115 -4.50 -1.93 -10.07
C ARG A 115 -5.24 -2.09 -8.76
N VAL A 116 -6.38 -1.39 -8.66
CA VAL A 116 -7.37 -1.58 -7.61
C VAL A 116 -8.71 -1.91 -8.26
N THR A 117 -9.35 -2.96 -7.80
CA THR A 117 -10.70 -3.30 -8.23
C THR A 117 -11.66 -3.07 -7.07
N THR A 118 -12.76 -2.35 -7.32
CA THR A 118 -13.72 -1.91 -6.30
C THR A 118 -15.10 -2.46 -6.59
N ILE A 119 -15.76 -3.01 -5.57
CA ILE A 119 -17.23 -3.21 -5.56
C ILE A 119 -17.83 -2.14 -4.65
N ALA A 120 -18.77 -1.36 -5.20
CA ALA A 120 -19.54 -0.36 -4.50
C ALA A 120 -21.02 -0.73 -4.52
N PHE A 121 -21.73 -0.51 -3.41
CA PHE A 121 -23.14 -0.88 -3.24
C PHE A 121 -24.06 0.33 -3.10
N ALA A 122 -23.51 1.53 -2.88
CA ALA A 122 -24.28 2.76 -2.78
C ALA A 122 -23.78 3.79 -3.80
N PRO A 123 -24.69 4.69 -4.28
CA PRO A 123 -24.29 5.80 -5.12
C PRO A 123 -23.25 6.68 -4.43
N GLY A 124 -22.20 7.06 -5.15
CA GLY A 124 -21.12 7.89 -4.63
C GLY A 124 -20.00 7.13 -3.90
N GLN A 125 -20.19 5.85 -3.60
CA GLN A 125 -19.09 5.01 -3.13
C GLN A 125 -18.10 4.78 -4.28
N HIS A 126 -16.87 5.19 -4.09
CA HIS A 126 -15.79 4.94 -5.03
C HIS A 126 -14.47 4.89 -4.28
N TYR A 127 -13.51 4.16 -4.82
CA TYR A 127 -12.16 4.18 -4.29
C TYR A 127 -11.51 5.51 -4.64
N HIS A 128 -11.24 6.32 -3.62
CA HIS A 128 -10.45 7.53 -3.78
C HIS A 128 -8.98 7.16 -3.95
N VAL A 129 -8.59 6.98 -5.18
CA VAL A 129 -7.17 6.99 -5.51
C VAL A 129 -6.71 8.43 -5.29
N ALA A 130 -5.83 8.65 -4.33
CA ALA A 130 -5.17 9.95 -4.22
C ALA A 130 -4.70 10.35 -5.63
N LYS A 131 -4.91 11.61 -6.04
CA LYS A 131 -4.69 12.14 -7.42
C LYS A 131 -3.31 11.82 -8.05
N ARG A 132 -2.48 11.07 -7.33
CA ARG A 132 -1.11 10.67 -7.68
C ARG A 132 -0.95 9.16 -7.88
N ALA A 133 -2.00 8.39 -7.77
CA ALA A 133 -1.87 6.95 -7.86
C ALA A 133 -1.56 6.53 -9.30
N LEU A 134 -0.44 5.88 -9.44
CA LEU A 134 0.02 5.20 -10.65
C LEU A 134 -0.70 3.84 -10.81
N VAL A 135 -2.01 3.81 -10.49
CA VAL A 135 -2.79 2.56 -10.49
C VAL A 135 -4.06 2.73 -11.30
N ASP A 136 -4.42 1.69 -12.02
CA ASP A 136 -5.71 1.59 -12.69
C ASP A 136 -6.80 1.25 -11.68
N VAL A 137 -7.97 1.88 -11.81
CA VAL A 137 -9.13 1.57 -10.98
C VAL A 137 -10.22 0.93 -11.83
N CYS A 138 -10.62 -0.28 -11.45
CA CYS A 138 -11.71 -1.02 -12.06
C CYS A 138 -12.90 -1.13 -11.10
N TYR A 139 -14.10 -1.26 -11.65
CA TYR A 139 -15.32 -1.33 -10.84
C TYR A 139 -16.19 -2.51 -11.23
N GLY A 140 -16.86 -3.07 -10.24
CA GLY A 140 -17.92 -4.06 -10.41
C GLY A 140 -17.54 -5.46 -9.96
N GLU A 141 -18.58 -6.27 -9.81
CA GLU A 141 -18.47 -7.63 -9.30
C GLU A 141 -17.67 -8.53 -10.24
N GLU A 142 -18.00 -8.52 -11.54
CA GLU A 142 -17.28 -9.30 -12.56
C GLU A 142 -15.77 -8.95 -12.58
N ALA A 143 -15.44 -7.65 -12.47
CA ALA A 143 -14.06 -7.20 -12.42
C ALA A 143 -13.34 -7.70 -11.15
N MET A 144 -14.05 -7.80 -10.02
CA MET A 144 -13.48 -8.29 -8.76
C MET A 144 -13.18 -9.80 -8.81
N TYR A 145 -14.09 -10.61 -9.37
CA TYR A 145 -13.81 -12.04 -9.58
C TYR A 145 -12.68 -12.27 -10.59
N ALA A 146 -12.62 -11.46 -11.64
CA ALA A 146 -11.48 -11.48 -12.57
C ALA A 146 -10.17 -11.06 -11.88
N ALA A 147 -10.20 -10.11 -10.95
CA ALA A 147 -9.05 -9.75 -10.13
C ALA A 147 -8.63 -10.91 -9.20
N ALA A 148 -9.58 -11.65 -8.63
CA ALA A 148 -9.28 -12.85 -7.83
C ALA A 148 -8.50 -13.87 -8.65
N GLU A 149 -8.87 -14.11 -9.91
CA GLU A 149 -8.15 -15.01 -10.83
C GLU A 149 -6.74 -14.53 -11.16
N ARG A 150 -6.54 -13.22 -11.32
CA ARG A 150 -5.22 -12.64 -11.62
C ARG A 150 -4.30 -12.61 -10.40
N GLY A 151 -4.86 -12.58 -9.20
CA GLY A 151 -4.12 -12.61 -7.93
C GLY A 151 -4.23 -11.34 -7.11
N ILE A 152 -5.28 -11.23 -6.31
CA ILE A 152 -5.44 -10.18 -5.29
C ILE A 152 -4.38 -10.36 -4.20
N MET A 153 -3.63 -9.33 -3.90
CA MET A 153 -2.64 -9.30 -2.83
C MET A 153 -3.25 -8.98 -1.47
N LYS A 154 -4.29 -8.16 -1.48
CA LYS A 154 -4.99 -7.66 -0.30
C LYS A 154 -6.43 -7.38 -0.67
N LEU A 155 -7.37 -7.94 0.08
CA LEU A 155 -8.78 -7.56 0.06
C LEU A 155 -9.04 -6.66 1.27
N TYR A 156 -9.64 -5.50 1.03
CA TYR A 156 -9.86 -4.49 2.04
C TYR A 156 -11.32 -4.02 2.02
N ARG A 157 -11.96 -4.03 3.18
CA ARG A 157 -13.24 -3.39 3.40
C ARG A 157 -13.02 -1.89 3.60
N ALA A 158 -13.66 -1.04 2.80
CA ALA A 158 -13.74 0.37 3.08
C ALA A 158 -14.96 0.67 3.96
N GLU A 159 -14.77 1.46 5.01
CA GLU A 159 -15.89 2.03 5.77
C GLU A 159 -16.35 3.31 5.08
N ASP A 160 -17.66 3.58 5.09
CA ASP A 160 -18.20 4.82 4.57
C ASP A 160 -17.57 6.00 5.32
N GLY A 161 -16.86 6.87 4.62
CA GLY A 161 -16.24 8.07 5.16
C GLY A 161 -14.81 7.89 5.72
N CYS A 162 -14.17 6.74 5.58
CA CYS A 162 -12.77 6.53 6.00
C CYS A 162 -11.72 6.95 4.98
N ASP A 163 -12.10 7.71 3.99
CA ASP A 163 -11.14 8.42 3.16
C ASP A 163 -10.69 9.65 3.93
N GLY A 164 -9.56 9.53 4.62
CA GLY A 164 -8.88 10.64 5.29
C GLY A 164 -8.38 11.71 4.33
N ALA A 165 -9.22 12.12 3.40
CA ALA A 165 -9.10 13.35 2.66
C ALA A 165 -9.96 14.38 3.38
N ALA A 166 -9.40 15.01 4.40
CA ALA A 166 -9.85 16.35 4.74
C ALA A 166 -9.66 17.20 3.49
N ASP A 167 -10.75 17.42 2.76
CA ASP A 167 -10.85 18.53 1.85
C ASP A 167 -10.69 19.82 2.69
N ASN A 168 -9.56 20.48 2.55
CA ASN A 168 -9.36 21.90 2.76
C ASN A 168 -8.26 22.40 1.83
#